data_ca7dab281f8e4e7678324914375481ee
#
_entry.id   ca7dab281f8e4e7678324914375481ee
#
_cell.length_a   1.000
_cell.length_b   1.000
_cell.length_c   1.000
_cell.angle_alpha   90.00
_cell.angle_beta   90.00
_cell.angle_gamma   90.00
#
_symmetry.space_group_name_H-M   'P 1'
#
loop_
_entity.id
_entity.type
_entity.pdbx_description
1 polymer ?
#
loop_
_entity_poly.entity_id
_entity_poly.type
_entity_poly.pdbx_seq_one_letter_code
_entity_poly.pdbx_strand_id
1 'polypeptide(L)'
;MKSILLIGLGRFGRHIAEELNKLGHEVMAVDENEDRVNAVLSIVTNAQIGDSTNAEFLEALGVRNFDVCIVAISGNFQSSLETTSLLKELGAKMVVSLSLIHI
;
A
#
# COMPACT_ATOMS: atom_id res chain seq x y z
N MET A 1 -16.73 -7.66 -0.84
CA MET A 1 -15.73 -6.72 -1.38
C MET A 1 -15.15 -5.88 -0.27
N LYS A 2 -13.84 -5.78 -0.23
CA LYS A 2 -13.13 -4.98 0.76
C LYS A 2 -12.48 -3.77 0.10
N SER A 3 -12.26 -2.73 0.88
CA SER A 3 -11.54 -1.54 0.47
C SER A 3 -10.12 -1.65 1.04
N ILE A 4 -9.12 -1.69 0.18
CA ILE A 4 -7.75 -2.00 0.56
C ILE A 4 -6.79 -0.90 0.13
N LEU A 5 -5.96 -0.44 1.06
CA LEU A 5 -4.86 0.45 0.76
C LEU A 5 -3.60 -0.41 0.65
N LEU A 6 -2.99 -0.44 -0.52
CA LEU A 6 -1.78 -1.21 -0.78
C LEU A 6 -0.60 -0.26 -0.97
N ILE A 7 0.38 -0.36 -0.11
CA ILE A 7 1.57 0.49 -0.14
C ILE A 7 2.79 -0.32 -0.52
N GLY A 8 3.44 0.08 -1.59
CA GLY A 8 4.58 -0.63 -2.14
C GLY A 8 4.20 -1.44 -3.37
N LEU A 9 4.71 -1.04 -4.53
CA LEU A 9 4.35 -1.63 -5.83
C LEU A 9 5.55 -2.20 -6.57
N GLY A 10 6.54 -2.70 -5.82
CA GLY A 10 7.58 -3.50 -6.39
C GLY A 10 7.00 -4.82 -6.90
N ARG A 11 7.84 -5.77 -7.28
CA ARG A 11 7.38 -7.02 -7.86
C ARG A 11 6.33 -7.72 -6.99
N PHE A 12 6.56 -7.78 -5.69
CA PHE A 12 5.67 -8.45 -4.77
C PHE A 12 4.35 -7.68 -4.59
N GLY A 13 4.43 -6.36 -4.39
CA GLY A 13 3.24 -5.52 -4.23
C GLY A 13 2.37 -5.53 -5.48
N ARG A 14 2.99 -5.52 -6.66
CA ARG A 14 2.26 -5.60 -7.92
C ARG A 14 1.52 -6.94 -8.05
N HIS A 15 2.16 -8.02 -7.63
CA HIS A 15 1.50 -9.33 -7.63
C HIS A 15 0.28 -9.36 -6.70
N ILE A 16 0.41 -8.75 -5.53
CA ILE A 16 -0.71 -8.61 -4.59
C ILE A 16 -1.85 -7.82 -5.24
N ALA A 17 -1.53 -6.72 -5.92
CA ALA A 17 -2.54 -5.91 -6.61
C ALA A 17 -3.30 -6.74 -7.64
N GLU A 18 -2.59 -7.56 -8.42
CA GLU A 18 -3.21 -8.43 -9.42
C GLU A 18 -4.18 -9.42 -8.77
N GLU A 19 -3.75 -10.07 -7.68
CA GLU A 19 -4.58 -11.04 -7.00
C GLU A 19 -5.81 -10.40 -6.35
N LEU A 20 -5.66 -9.24 -5.74
CA LEU A 20 -6.78 -8.52 -5.14
C LEU A 20 -7.78 -8.07 -6.19
N ASN A 21 -7.31 -7.66 -7.36
CA ASN A 21 -8.17 -7.30 -8.47
C ASN A 21 -9.00 -8.51 -8.95
N LYS A 22 -8.37 -9.67 -9.07
CA LYS A 22 -9.06 -10.91 -9.44
C LYS A 22 -10.15 -11.28 -8.45
N LEU A 23 -9.95 -10.98 -7.18
CA LEU A 23 -10.92 -11.26 -6.13
C LEU A 23 -12.03 -10.21 -6.03
N GLY A 24 -11.96 -9.15 -6.83
CA GLY A 24 -12.99 -8.12 -6.87
C GLY A 24 -12.92 -7.07 -5.77
N HIS A 25 -11.77 -6.92 -5.13
CA HIS A 25 -11.61 -5.89 -4.09
C HIS A 25 -11.28 -4.53 -4.70
N GLU A 26 -11.66 -3.48 -3.98
CA GLU A 26 -11.26 -2.12 -4.33
C GLU A 26 -9.87 -1.87 -3.77
N VAL A 27 -8.94 -1.47 -4.64
CA VAL A 27 -7.55 -1.24 -4.25
C VAL A 27 -7.13 0.19 -4.57
N MET A 28 -6.65 0.89 -3.56
CA MET A 28 -5.89 2.12 -3.71
C MET A 28 -4.42 1.74 -3.60
N ALA A 29 -3.67 1.88 -4.68
CA ALA A 29 -2.25 1.53 -4.72
C ALA A 29 -1.38 2.76 -4.58
N VAL A 30 -0.31 2.66 -3.80
CA VAL A 30 0.60 3.78 -3.51
C VAL A 30 2.04 3.34 -3.66
N ASP A 31 2.84 4.14 -4.34
CA ASP A 31 4.29 3.99 -4.39
C ASP A 31 4.89 5.38 -4.67
N GLU A 32 6.12 5.59 -4.25
CA GLU A 32 6.81 6.85 -4.55
C GLU A 32 7.36 6.89 -5.99
N ASN A 33 7.45 5.75 -6.64
CA ASN A 33 7.96 5.60 -8.00
C ASN A 33 6.82 5.67 -9.01
N GLU A 34 6.87 6.69 -9.88
CA GLU A 34 5.83 6.93 -10.89
C GLU A 34 5.65 5.74 -11.84
N ASP A 35 6.75 5.13 -12.27
CA ASP A 35 6.68 4.01 -13.21
C ASP A 35 5.96 2.81 -12.60
N ARG A 36 6.17 2.56 -11.32
CA ARG A 36 5.49 1.49 -10.60
C ARG A 36 4.00 1.76 -10.45
N VAL A 37 3.64 3.00 -10.18
CA VAL A 37 2.23 3.40 -10.09
C VAL A 37 1.56 3.22 -11.45
N ASN A 38 2.20 3.70 -12.51
CA ASN A 38 1.66 3.58 -13.86
C ASN A 38 1.46 2.12 -14.28
N ALA A 39 2.34 1.23 -13.84
CA ALA A 39 2.26 -0.19 -14.19
C ALA A 39 1.01 -0.89 -13.64
N VAL A 40 0.38 -0.36 -12.60
CA VAL A 40 -0.79 -0.98 -11.99
C VAL A 40 -2.11 -0.24 -12.25
N LEU A 41 -2.08 0.89 -12.97
CA LEU A 41 -3.28 1.70 -13.19
C LEU A 41 -4.44 0.93 -13.82
N SER A 42 -4.15 -0.07 -14.63
CA SER A 42 -5.19 -0.86 -15.31
C SER A 42 -5.77 -1.96 -14.44
N ILE A 43 -5.15 -2.26 -13.28
CA ILE A 43 -5.56 -3.37 -12.42
C ILE A 43 -5.98 -2.95 -11.02
N VAL A 44 -5.96 -1.67 -10.71
CA VAL A 44 -6.42 -1.18 -9.41
C VAL A 44 -7.53 -0.15 -9.60
N THR A 45 -8.28 0.10 -8.54
CA THR A 45 -9.38 1.07 -8.57
C THR A 45 -8.84 2.49 -8.66
N ASN A 46 -7.77 2.75 -7.94
CA ASN A 46 -7.11 4.06 -7.91
C ASN A 46 -5.65 3.89 -7.53
N ALA A 47 -4.81 4.84 -7.93
CA ALA A 47 -3.39 4.80 -7.59
C ALA A 47 -2.86 6.21 -7.40
N GLN A 48 -1.91 6.37 -6.46
CA GLN A 48 -1.29 7.65 -6.21
C GLN A 48 0.22 7.50 -6.02
N ILE A 49 0.93 8.54 -6.44
CA ILE A 49 2.37 8.65 -6.23
C ILE A 49 2.58 9.42 -4.94
N GLY A 50 3.34 8.88 -4.03
CA GLY A 50 3.64 9.57 -2.78
C GLY A 50 4.53 8.78 -1.86
N ASP A 51 5.02 9.45 -0.83
CA ASP A 51 5.90 8.88 0.18
C ASP A 51 5.07 8.44 1.39
N SER A 52 4.99 7.14 1.61
CA SER A 52 4.22 6.57 2.72
C SER A 52 4.84 6.80 4.11
N THR A 53 6.04 7.36 4.18
CA THR A 53 6.64 7.77 5.45
C THR A 53 6.25 9.21 5.82
N ASN A 54 5.46 9.86 4.97
CA ASN A 54 4.95 11.21 5.22
C ASN A 54 3.54 11.12 5.82
N ALA A 55 3.39 11.55 7.08
CA ALA A 55 2.12 11.46 7.80
C ALA A 55 1.00 12.25 7.13
N GLU A 56 1.30 13.42 6.59
CA GLU A 56 0.30 14.25 5.93
C GLU A 56 -0.25 13.58 4.68
N PHE A 57 0.62 12.91 3.93
CA PHE A 57 0.21 12.18 2.73
C PHE A 57 -0.75 11.05 3.10
N LEU A 58 -0.39 10.25 4.09
CA LEU A 58 -1.24 9.14 4.53
C LEU A 58 -2.58 9.63 5.08
N GLU A 59 -2.56 10.71 5.85
CA GLU A 59 -3.78 11.29 6.40
C GLU A 59 -4.71 11.74 5.27
N ALA A 60 -4.15 12.37 4.24
CA ALA A 60 -4.93 12.82 3.08
C ALA A 60 -5.55 11.68 2.29
N LEU A 61 -4.98 10.49 2.33
CA LEU A 61 -5.55 9.30 1.69
C LEU A 61 -6.79 8.78 2.40
N GLY A 62 -7.01 9.15 3.65
CA GLY A 62 -8.14 8.65 4.42
C GLY A 62 -7.91 7.23 4.93
N VAL A 63 -6.81 7.01 5.64
CA VAL A 63 -6.39 5.70 6.12
C VAL A 63 -7.49 4.94 6.88
N ARG A 64 -8.30 5.66 7.65
CA ARG A 64 -9.38 5.07 8.45
C ARG A 64 -10.52 4.49 7.62
N ASN A 65 -10.62 4.90 6.37
CA ASN A 65 -11.72 4.48 5.49
C ASN A 65 -11.46 3.14 4.82
N PHE A 66 -10.25 2.62 4.91
CA PHE A 66 -9.91 1.34 4.32
C PHE A 66 -10.13 0.21 5.32
N ASP A 67 -10.64 -0.91 4.83
CA ASP A 67 -10.82 -2.11 5.66
C ASP A 67 -9.49 -2.70 6.07
N VAL A 68 -8.52 -2.69 5.14
CA VAL A 68 -7.18 -3.24 5.37
C VAL A 68 -6.15 -2.34 4.72
N CYS A 69 -5.05 -2.10 5.42
CA CYS A 69 -3.87 -1.46 4.86
C CYS A 69 -2.76 -2.50 4.77
N ILE A 70 -2.24 -2.72 3.58
CA ILE A 70 -1.17 -3.69 3.34
C ILE A 70 0.12 -2.94 3.02
N VAL A 71 1.17 -3.21 3.79
CA VAL A 71 2.49 -2.63 3.56
C VAL A 71 3.37 -3.70 2.92
N ALA A 72 3.71 -3.50 1.65
CA ALA A 72 4.50 -4.44 0.85
C ALA A 72 5.75 -3.78 0.30
N ILE A 73 6.42 -2.99 1.12
CA ILE A 73 7.66 -2.31 0.76
C ILE A 73 8.81 -3.31 0.87
N SER A 74 9.48 -3.56 -0.25
CA SER A 74 10.64 -4.45 -0.27
C SER A 74 11.93 -3.65 -0.38
N GLY A 75 13.00 -4.20 0.19
CA GLY A 75 14.33 -3.60 0.10
C GLY A 75 14.60 -2.44 1.05
N ASN A 76 13.61 -2.01 1.83
CA ASN A 76 13.80 -0.94 2.80
C ASN A 76 12.99 -1.22 4.06
N PHE A 77 13.64 -1.89 5.01
CA PHE A 77 13.01 -2.26 6.28
C PHE A 77 12.56 -1.06 7.09
N GLN A 78 13.36 0.00 7.11
CA GLN A 78 13.03 1.19 7.90
C GLN A 78 11.79 1.90 7.37
N SER A 79 11.68 2.06 6.06
CA SER A 79 10.48 2.67 5.45
C SER A 79 9.24 1.84 5.72
N SER A 80 9.37 0.51 5.66
CA SER A 80 8.27 -0.40 5.97
C SER A 80 7.82 -0.24 7.43
N LEU A 81 8.77 -0.17 8.35
CA LEU A 81 8.49 -0.02 9.78
C LEU A 81 7.84 1.34 10.07
N GLU A 82 8.38 2.41 9.52
CA GLU A 82 7.83 3.76 9.70
C GLU A 82 6.41 3.86 9.15
N THR A 83 6.18 3.33 7.95
CA THR A 83 4.86 3.33 7.33
C THR A 83 3.86 2.57 8.19
N THR A 84 4.23 1.39 8.65
CA THR A 84 3.36 0.57 9.50
C THR A 84 3.00 1.31 10.79
N SER A 85 3.97 1.95 11.41
CA SER A 85 3.76 2.71 12.64
C SER A 85 2.82 3.89 12.41
N LEU A 86 3.02 4.64 11.33
CA LEU A 86 2.16 5.78 10.99
C LEU A 86 0.73 5.36 10.71
N LEU A 87 0.53 4.26 9.99
CA LEU A 87 -0.81 3.76 9.73
C LEU A 87 -1.57 3.46 11.01
N LYS A 88 -0.89 2.84 11.97
CA LYS A 88 -1.49 2.56 13.27
C LYS A 88 -1.82 3.83 14.05
N GLU A 89 -0.90 4.79 14.05
CA GLU A 89 -1.12 6.08 14.71
C GLU A 89 -2.28 6.85 14.11
N LEU A 90 -2.46 6.76 12.78
CA LEU A 90 -3.55 7.44 12.08
C LEU A 90 -4.89 6.72 12.19
N GLY A 91 -4.93 5.59 12.87
CA GLY A 91 -6.17 4.91 13.17
C GLY A 91 -6.62 3.90 12.12
N ALA A 92 -5.69 3.30 11.37
CA ALA A 92 -6.03 2.24 10.42
C ALA A 92 -6.75 1.10 11.14
N LYS A 93 -7.80 0.57 10.52
CA LYS A 93 -8.61 -0.51 11.10
C LYS A 93 -7.82 -1.81 11.22
N MET A 94 -7.04 -2.14 10.20
CA MET A 94 -6.17 -3.31 10.18
C MET A 94 -4.95 -3.01 9.33
N VAL A 95 -3.78 -3.37 9.83
CA VAL A 95 -2.52 -3.21 9.09
C VAL A 95 -1.83 -4.56 8.97
N VAL A 96 -1.53 -4.96 7.74
CA VAL A 96 -0.76 -6.15 7.45
C VAL A 96 0.56 -5.69 6.85
N SER A 97 1.65 -5.96 7.54
CA SER A 97 2.98 -5.62 7.06
C SER A 97 3.67 -6.89 6.56
N LEU A 98 4.03 -6.88 5.29
CA LEU A 98 4.67 -8.01 4.64
C LEU A 98 6.12 -7.66 4.37
N SER A 99 7.03 -8.36 5.01
CA SER A 99 8.45 -8.15 4.77
C SER A 99 9.03 -9.36 4.08
N LEU A 100 9.72 -9.10 2.97
CA LEU A 100 10.50 -10.13 2.29
C LEU A 100 11.90 -10.08 2.88
N ILE A 101 12.24 -11.12 3.62
CA ILE A 101 13.59 -11.27 4.13
C ILE A 101 14.35 -12.10 3.11
N HIS A 102 15.33 -11.47 2.48
CA HIS A 102 16.27 -12.19 1.65
C HIS A 102 17.40 -12.69 2.54
N ILE A 103 17.46 -13.94 2.65
CA ILE A 103 18.55 -14.59 3.36
C ILE A 103 19.57 -15.05 2.31
#